data_07865653b89db9dd645183b21d7ab212
#
_entry.id   07865653b89db9dd645183b21d7ab212
#
_cell.length_a   1.000
_cell.length_b   1.000
_cell.length_c   1.000
_cell.angle_alpha   90.00
_cell.angle_beta   90.00
_cell.angle_gamma   90.00
#
_symmetry.space_group_name_H-M   'P 1'
#
loop_
_entity.id
_entity.type
_entity.pdbx_description
1 polymer ?
#
loop_
_entity_poly.entity_id
_entity_poly.type
_entity_poly.pdbx_seq_one_letter_code
_entity_poly.pdbx_strand_id
1 'polypeptide(L)'
;AVNAITDDLKREMIKNVAFELDQTQIEAITKLVIAKAGALGVEGFANKAFVGKSPQYIASKIGLEVPETTKLLLCEVPKDHALVWTEQLMPVMPICRVSNVDEGIELAVACEHGFKHTAIMHSKNIDALTKMARAMNCSIFIKNAPSYAGLGAGGAGYASFTIASPTGEGLTRARDFSRERRCTLVDYFRIV
;
A
#
# COMPACT_ATOMS: atom_id res chain seq x y z
N ALA A 1 11.51 5.87 -3.19
CA ALA A 1 12.22 6.67 -2.18
C ALA A 1 13.13 7.70 -2.85
N VAL A 2 13.30 8.90 -2.25
CA VAL A 2 14.24 9.91 -2.76
C VAL A 2 15.67 9.40 -2.58
N ASN A 3 16.52 9.57 -3.59
CA ASN A 3 17.92 9.08 -3.61
C ASN A 3 18.68 9.35 -2.30
N ALA A 4 18.56 10.56 -1.77
CA ALA A 4 19.30 11.01 -0.59
C ALA A 4 19.05 10.18 0.68
N ILE A 5 17.94 9.45 0.77
CA ILE A 5 17.56 8.68 1.95
C ILE A 5 17.40 7.17 1.67
N THR A 6 17.52 6.74 0.41
CA THR A 6 17.19 5.35 0.04
C THR A 6 18.09 4.34 0.74
N ASP A 7 19.39 4.58 0.80
CA ASP A 7 20.33 3.63 1.45
C ASP A 7 20.11 3.57 2.96
N ASP A 8 19.82 4.70 3.60
CA ASP A 8 19.48 4.75 5.02
C ASP A 8 18.17 4.01 5.31
N LEU A 9 17.16 4.22 4.46
CA LEU A 9 15.87 3.53 4.56
C LEU A 9 16.05 2.01 4.46
N LYS A 10 16.77 1.53 3.44
CA LYS A 10 17.06 0.10 3.26
C LYS A 10 17.78 -0.49 4.47
N ARG A 11 18.80 0.21 4.96
CA ARG A 11 19.56 -0.22 6.14
C ARG A 11 18.66 -0.34 7.39
N GLU A 12 17.78 0.64 7.61
CA GLU A 12 16.85 0.57 8.73
C GLU A 12 15.79 -0.52 8.54
N MET A 13 15.32 -0.77 7.33
CA MET A 13 14.40 -1.88 7.04
C MET A 13 15.07 -3.24 7.30
N ILE A 14 16.33 -3.42 6.91
CA ILE A 14 17.10 -4.66 7.18
C ILE A 14 17.27 -4.88 8.69
N LYS A 15 17.58 -3.84 9.45
CA LYS A 15 17.63 -3.92 10.93
C LYS A 15 16.26 -4.31 11.52
N ASN A 16 15.18 -3.95 10.87
CA ASN A 16 13.81 -4.25 11.25
C ASN A 16 13.23 -5.44 10.47
N VAL A 17 14.07 -6.46 10.25
CA VAL A 17 13.75 -7.81 9.75
C VAL A 17 13.31 -7.90 8.29
N ALA A 18 13.67 -6.94 7.44
CA ALA A 18 13.64 -7.12 6.01
C ALA A 18 14.86 -7.90 5.53
N PHE A 19 14.70 -8.67 4.47
CA PHE A 19 15.77 -9.36 3.75
C PHE A 19 15.90 -8.76 2.36
N GLU A 20 17.06 -8.19 2.05
CA GLU A 20 17.32 -7.59 0.74
C GLU A 20 17.74 -8.66 -0.26
N LEU A 21 17.05 -8.69 -1.41
CA LEU A 21 17.31 -9.60 -2.50
C LEU A 21 18.35 -9.03 -3.47
N ASP A 22 19.20 -9.89 -3.98
CA ASP A 22 20.07 -9.56 -5.12
C ASP A 22 19.30 -9.56 -6.45
N GLN A 23 19.93 -9.10 -7.52
CA GLN A 23 19.29 -8.96 -8.83
C GLN A 23 18.77 -10.29 -9.38
N THR A 24 19.50 -11.39 -9.21
CA THR A 24 19.11 -12.73 -9.68
C THR A 24 17.87 -13.23 -8.92
N GLN A 25 17.86 -13.01 -7.60
CA GLN A 25 16.74 -13.35 -6.73
C GLN A 25 15.51 -12.50 -7.05
N ILE A 26 15.68 -11.20 -7.33
CA ILE A 26 14.60 -10.31 -7.76
C ILE A 26 13.96 -10.81 -9.04
N GLU A 27 14.74 -11.18 -10.05
CA GLU A 27 14.23 -11.73 -11.31
C GLU A 27 13.46 -13.04 -11.08
N ALA A 28 14.00 -13.94 -10.27
CA ALA A 28 13.35 -15.21 -9.95
C ALA A 28 12.02 -15.01 -9.18
N ILE A 29 12.01 -14.15 -8.16
CA ILE A 29 10.81 -13.80 -7.41
C ILE A 29 9.77 -13.13 -8.32
N THR A 30 10.20 -12.20 -9.17
CA THR A 30 9.28 -11.50 -10.09
C THR A 30 8.55 -12.47 -11.00
N LYS A 31 9.28 -13.41 -11.63
CA LYS A 31 8.69 -14.46 -12.47
C LYS A 31 7.73 -15.37 -11.71
N LEU A 32 7.98 -15.58 -10.43
CA LEU A 32 7.17 -16.43 -9.57
C LEU A 32 5.86 -15.75 -9.15
N VAL A 33 5.95 -14.48 -8.70
CA VAL A 33 4.84 -13.80 -8.03
C VAL A 33 3.98 -12.94 -8.94
N ILE A 34 4.44 -12.60 -10.14
CA ILE A 34 3.69 -11.82 -11.12
C ILE A 34 3.10 -12.75 -12.18
N ALA A 35 1.78 -12.84 -12.24
CA ALA A 35 1.07 -13.62 -13.28
C ALA A 35 0.92 -12.81 -14.58
N LYS A 36 0.70 -11.50 -14.47
CA LYS A 36 0.68 -10.56 -15.60
C LYS A 36 1.37 -9.27 -15.16
N ALA A 37 2.38 -8.86 -15.86
CA ALA A 37 3.11 -7.63 -15.55
C ALA A 37 2.22 -6.40 -15.78
N GLY A 38 2.21 -5.51 -14.77
CA GLY A 38 1.67 -4.16 -14.90
C GLY A 38 2.69 -3.22 -15.56
N ALA A 39 2.18 -2.13 -16.10
CA ALA A 39 2.94 -1.03 -16.67
C ALA A 39 2.12 0.26 -16.60
N LEU A 40 2.69 1.38 -17.04
CA LEU A 40 1.94 2.64 -17.13
C LEU A 40 0.64 2.45 -17.94
N GLY A 41 -0.52 2.69 -17.29
CA GLY A 41 -1.83 2.51 -17.90
C GLY A 41 -2.26 1.07 -18.15
N VAL A 42 -1.48 0.09 -17.68
CA VAL A 42 -1.79 -1.35 -17.84
C VAL A 42 -1.82 -2.02 -16.47
N GLU A 43 -2.98 -2.48 -16.06
CA GLU A 43 -3.15 -3.23 -14.82
C GLU A 43 -2.46 -4.61 -14.91
N GLY A 44 -1.64 -4.90 -13.90
CA GLY A 44 -1.00 -6.19 -13.71
C GLY A 44 -1.73 -7.04 -12.66
N PHE A 45 -1.41 -8.33 -12.63
CA PHE A 45 -1.99 -9.25 -11.65
C PHE A 45 -0.92 -10.10 -11.00
N ALA A 46 -0.98 -10.18 -9.66
CA ALA A 46 -0.16 -11.09 -8.90
C ALA A 46 -0.60 -12.56 -9.10
N ASN A 47 0.34 -13.47 -8.93
CA ASN A 47 0.04 -14.90 -8.85
C ASN A 47 -0.69 -15.20 -7.53
N LYS A 48 -1.96 -15.54 -7.64
CA LYS A 48 -2.85 -15.79 -6.48
C LYS A 48 -2.35 -16.87 -5.53
N ALA A 49 -1.50 -17.80 -5.99
CA ALA A 49 -0.92 -18.84 -5.14
C ALA A 49 0.00 -18.29 -4.04
N PHE A 50 0.51 -17.06 -4.22
CA PHE A 50 1.44 -16.40 -3.29
C PHE A 50 0.80 -15.29 -2.46
N VAL A 51 -0.42 -14.89 -2.74
CA VAL A 51 -1.15 -13.89 -1.96
C VAL A 51 -1.28 -14.38 -0.50
N GLY A 52 -0.88 -13.54 0.46
CA GLY A 52 -0.92 -13.82 1.89
C GLY A 52 0.10 -14.87 2.37
N LYS A 53 1.04 -15.32 1.54
CA LYS A 53 2.10 -16.24 1.95
C LYS A 53 3.22 -15.51 2.68
N SER A 54 3.93 -16.24 3.56
CA SER A 54 5.08 -15.69 4.28
C SER A 54 6.29 -15.46 3.36
N PRO A 55 7.22 -14.55 3.72
CA PRO A 55 8.44 -14.33 2.95
C PRO A 55 9.30 -15.61 2.84
N GLN A 56 9.35 -16.45 3.89
CA GLN A 56 10.07 -17.72 3.87
C GLN A 56 9.50 -18.68 2.83
N TYR A 57 8.16 -18.78 2.77
CA TYR A 57 7.50 -19.63 1.78
C TYR A 57 7.79 -19.15 0.35
N ILE A 58 7.72 -17.85 0.11
CA ILE A 58 7.99 -17.28 -1.23
C ILE A 58 9.45 -17.51 -1.61
N ALA A 59 10.40 -17.20 -0.71
CA ALA A 59 11.84 -17.39 -0.93
C ALA A 59 12.21 -18.87 -1.19
N SER A 60 11.59 -19.80 -0.46
CA SER A 60 11.86 -21.24 -0.65
C SER A 60 11.52 -21.75 -2.05
N LYS A 61 10.57 -21.09 -2.75
CA LYS A 61 10.18 -21.49 -4.12
C LYS A 61 11.22 -21.16 -5.18
N ILE A 62 12.18 -20.30 -4.83
CA ILE A 62 13.35 -20.00 -5.68
C ILE A 62 14.64 -20.63 -5.11
N GLY A 63 14.53 -21.53 -4.12
CA GLY A 63 15.68 -22.16 -3.47
C GLY A 63 16.46 -21.24 -2.52
N LEU A 64 15.86 -20.13 -2.10
CA LEU A 64 16.46 -19.17 -1.17
C LEU A 64 15.97 -19.44 0.25
N GLU A 65 16.92 -19.64 1.16
CA GLU A 65 16.65 -19.69 2.60
C GLU A 65 16.83 -18.29 3.19
N VAL A 66 15.84 -17.84 3.94
CA VAL A 66 15.87 -16.58 4.69
C VAL A 66 15.60 -16.83 6.16
N PRO A 67 16.12 -16.02 7.08
CA PRO A 67 15.87 -16.17 8.52
C PRO A 67 14.38 -16.25 8.83
N GLU A 68 14.02 -17.05 9.83
CA GLU A 68 12.61 -17.17 10.29
C GLU A 68 12.00 -15.85 10.77
N THR A 69 12.86 -14.96 11.26
CA THR A 69 12.47 -13.62 11.69
C THR A 69 12.13 -12.68 10.54
N THR A 70 12.47 -13.03 9.29
CA THR A 70 12.22 -12.18 8.12
C THR A 70 10.74 -11.91 7.95
N LYS A 71 10.38 -10.65 7.82
CA LYS A 71 8.99 -10.19 7.62
C LYS A 71 8.73 -9.64 6.21
N LEU A 72 9.79 -9.32 5.47
CA LEU A 72 9.69 -8.63 4.18
C LEU A 72 10.87 -9.01 3.29
N LEU A 73 10.61 -9.29 2.02
CA LEU A 73 11.60 -9.39 0.95
C LEU A 73 11.70 -8.04 0.26
N LEU A 74 12.88 -7.42 0.30
CA LEU A 74 13.12 -6.08 -0.20
C LEU A 74 13.80 -6.16 -1.57
N CYS A 75 13.24 -5.48 -2.56
CA CYS A 75 13.70 -5.48 -3.94
C CYS A 75 14.03 -4.05 -4.36
N GLU A 76 15.30 -3.69 -4.55
CA GLU A 76 15.62 -2.43 -5.21
C GLU A 76 15.54 -2.62 -6.74
N VAL A 77 14.65 -1.88 -7.41
CA VAL A 77 14.31 -2.08 -8.82
C VAL A 77 14.18 -0.75 -9.56
N PRO A 78 14.33 -0.73 -10.89
CA PRO A 78 14.05 0.45 -11.70
C PRO A 78 12.55 0.78 -11.72
N LYS A 79 12.20 2.02 -12.06
CA LYS A 79 10.82 2.55 -12.01
C LYS A 79 9.84 1.83 -12.94
N ASP A 80 10.32 1.24 -14.02
CA ASP A 80 9.55 0.49 -15.01
C ASP A 80 9.41 -1.01 -14.70
N HIS A 81 9.95 -1.46 -13.56
CA HIS A 81 9.91 -2.85 -13.17
C HIS A 81 8.50 -3.33 -12.82
N ALA A 82 8.13 -4.53 -13.23
CA ALA A 82 6.79 -5.10 -13.05
C ALA A 82 6.28 -5.09 -11.60
N LEU A 83 7.16 -5.28 -10.61
CA LEU A 83 6.79 -5.20 -9.18
C LEU A 83 6.33 -3.80 -8.75
N VAL A 84 6.75 -2.74 -9.44
CA VAL A 84 6.33 -1.35 -9.13
C VAL A 84 4.90 -1.10 -9.62
N TRP A 85 4.51 -1.72 -10.73
CA TRP A 85 3.24 -1.48 -11.43
C TRP A 85 2.18 -2.54 -11.16
N THR A 86 2.46 -3.52 -10.30
CA THR A 86 1.52 -4.61 -10.00
C THR A 86 1.30 -4.71 -8.50
N GLU A 87 0.06 -4.70 -8.06
CA GLU A 87 -0.27 -4.98 -6.67
C GLU A 87 0.02 -6.46 -6.34
N GLN A 88 0.77 -6.71 -5.28
CA GLN A 88 1.21 -8.07 -4.96
C GLN A 88 0.41 -8.73 -3.83
N LEU A 89 -0.07 -7.99 -2.83
CA LEU A 89 -0.75 -8.50 -1.63
C LEU A 89 0.08 -9.58 -0.88
N MET A 90 1.40 -9.41 -0.87
CA MET A 90 2.35 -10.32 -0.24
C MET A 90 3.59 -9.55 0.25
N PRO A 91 4.44 -10.16 1.13
CA PRO A 91 5.60 -9.47 1.70
C PRO A 91 6.80 -9.39 0.73
N VAL A 92 6.57 -8.89 -0.47
CA VAL A 92 7.58 -8.55 -1.48
C VAL A 92 7.45 -7.07 -1.78
N MET A 93 8.43 -6.27 -1.41
CA MET A 93 8.36 -4.81 -1.48
C MET A 93 9.38 -4.24 -2.46
N PRO A 94 8.95 -3.71 -3.61
CA PRO A 94 9.83 -2.97 -4.49
C PRO A 94 10.15 -1.59 -3.90
N ILE A 95 11.42 -1.20 -3.98
CA ILE A 95 11.85 0.18 -3.80
C ILE A 95 12.45 0.65 -5.12
N CYS A 96 11.97 1.79 -5.62
CA CYS A 96 12.60 2.50 -6.71
C CYS A 96 13.10 3.88 -6.26
N ARG A 97 14.24 4.29 -6.82
CA ARG A 97 14.83 5.59 -6.53
C ARG A 97 14.22 6.67 -7.40
N VAL A 98 14.00 7.83 -6.80
CA VAL A 98 13.59 9.05 -7.48
C VAL A 98 14.55 10.19 -7.12
N SER A 99 14.70 11.15 -8.03
CA SER A 99 15.63 12.27 -7.82
C SER A 99 15.13 13.28 -6.78
N ASN A 100 13.82 13.46 -6.70
CA ASN A 100 13.18 14.43 -5.82
C ASN A 100 11.75 13.99 -5.45
N VAL A 101 11.12 14.79 -4.58
CA VAL A 101 9.77 14.52 -4.06
C VAL A 101 8.71 14.58 -5.17
N ASP A 102 8.84 15.50 -6.10
CA ASP A 102 7.85 15.70 -7.16
C ASP A 102 7.81 14.50 -8.09
N GLU A 103 8.96 14.01 -8.53
CA GLU A 103 9.06 12.76 -9.28
C GLU A 103 8.47 11.56 -8.51
N GLY A 104 8.71 11.51 -7.19
CA GLY A 104 8.15 10.46 -6.34
C GLY A 104 6.62 10.50 -6.27
N ILE A 105 6.03 11.69 -6.20
CA ILE A 105 4.58 11.89 -6.20
C ILE A 105 3.99 11.50 -7.56
N GLU A 106 4.57 11.94 -8.66
CA GLU A 106 4.13 11.61 -10.02
C GLU A 106 4.14 10.09 -10.26
N LEU A 107 5.22 9.43 -9.89
CA LEU A 107 5.33 7.98 -10.01
C LEU A 107 4.30 7.25 -9.12
N ALA A 108 4.09 7.69 -7.89
CA ALA A 108 3.11 7.08 -6.98
C ALA A 108 1.68 7.19 -7.53
N VAL A 109 1.31 8.36 -8.07
CA VAL A 109 0.00 8.57 -8.72
C VAL A 109 -0.16 7.66 -9.93
N ALA A 110 0.87 7.53 -10.75
CA ALA A 110 0.83 6.68 -11.94
C ALA A 110 0.71 5.18 -11.60
N CYS A 111 1.47 4.71 -10.60
CA CYS A 111 1.45 3.30 -10.15
C CYS A 111 0.16 2.89 -9.45
N GLU A 112 -0.59 3.85 -8.94
CA GLU A 112 -1.85 3.62 -8.21
C GLU A 112 -3.02 3.28 -9.16
N HIS A 113 -2.84 3.48 -10.47
CA HIS A 113 -3.78 3.14 -11.54
C HIS A 113 -5.18 3.76 -11.43
N GLY A 114 -5.40 4.73 -10.55
CA GLY A 114 -6.70 5.39 -10.35
C GLY A 114 -7.65 4.63 -9.43
N PHE A 115 -7.19 3.61 -8.71
CA PHE A 115 -8.00 2.90 -7.70
C PHE A 115 -8.37 3.76 -6.50
N LYS A 116 -7.55 4.75 -6.16
CA LYS A 116 -7.78 5.74 -5.09
C LYS A 116 -8.06 5.11 -3.72
N HIS A 117 -7.40 4.00 -3.44
CA HIS A 117 -7.62 3.24 -2.22
C HIS A 117 -6.82 3.82 -1.05
N THR A 118 -5.51 3.67 -1.04
CA THR A 118 -4.65 4.03 0.09
C THR A 118 -3.29 4.54 -0.39
N ALA A 119 -2.81 5.61 0.24
CA ALA A 119 -1.44 6.08 0.05
C ALA A 119 -0.81 6.50 1.38
N ILE A 120 0.51 6.37 1.45
CA ILE A 120 1.30 6.70 2.64
C ILE A 120 2.46 7.59 2.21
N MET A 121 2.74 8.61 3.00
CA MET A 121 3.94 9.42 2.83
C MET A 121 4.64 9.67 4.15
N HIS A 122 5.93 9.41 4.20
CA HIS A 122 6.81 9.76 5.31
C HIS A 122 7.62 11.00 4.95
N SER A 123 7.37 12.11 5.63
CA SER A 123 8.06 13.38 5.42
C SER A 123 7.86 14.32 6.61
N LYS A 124 8.82 15.23 6.82
CA LYS A 124 8.66 16.39 7.71
C LYS A 124 8.25 17.66 6.96
N ASN A 125 8.26 17.63 5.63
CA ASN A 125 7.84 18.75 4.79
C ASN A 125 6.32 18.70 4.61
N ILE A 126 5.62 19.65 5.24
CA ILE A 126 4.15 19.72 5.23
C ILE A 126 3.58 20.04 3.84
N ASP A 127 4.30 20.80 3.04
CA ASP A 127 3.86 21.17 1.68
C ASP A 127 3.93 19.93 0.77
N ALA A 128 5.00 19.15 0.88
CA ALA A 128 5.13 17.88 0.16
C ALA A 128 4.03 16.88 0.57
N LEU A 129 3.73 16.75 1.86
CA LEU A 129 2.63 15.92 2.38
C LEU A 129 1.28 16.38 1.82
N THR A 130 1.05 17.69 1.77
CA THR A 130 -0.18 18.27 1.24
C THR A 130 -0.30 18.06 -0.26
N LYS A 131 0.80 18.27 -1.01
CA LYS A 131 0.86 18.04 -2.45
C LYS A 131 0.51 16.59 -2.79
N MET A 132 1.13 15.63 -2.11
CA MET A 132 0.86 14.21 -2.34
C MET A 132 -0.58 13.84 -1.99
N ALA A 133 -1.10 14.29 -0.85
CA ALA A 133 -2.48 13.99 -0.44
C ALA A 133 -3.52 14.46 -1.48
N ARG A 134 -3.31 15.65 -2.06
CA ARG A 134 -4.17 16.18 -3.12
C ARG A 134 -4.02 15.41 -4.43
N ALA A 135 -2.80 15.06 -4.81
CA ALA A 135 -2.52 14.35 -6.06
C ALA A 135 -3.07 12.91 -6.04
N MET A 136 -2.87 12.19 -4.94
CA MET A 136 -3.36 10.83 -4.76
C MET A 136 -4.89 10.78 -4.68
N ASN A 137 -5.52 11.74 -4.02
CA ASN A 137 -6.98 11.82 -3.87
C ASN A 137 -7.61 10.46 -3.50
N CYS A 138 -7.00 9.74 -2.57
CA CYS A 138 -7.41 8.41 -2.15
C CYS A 138 -8.29 8.43 -0.89
N SER A 139 -9.01 7.35 -0.63
CA SER A 139 -9.90 7.22 0.53
C SER A 139 -9.14 7.25 1.86
N ILE A 140 -7.93 6.70 1.89
CA ILE A 140 -7.05 6.71 3.07
C ILE A 140 -5.71 7.31 2.69
N PHE A 141 -5.36 8.45 3.28
CA PHE A 141 -4.03 9.04 3.16
C PHE A 141 -3.36 9.15 4.53
N ILE A 142 -2.23 8.47 4.69
CA ILE A 142 -1.54 8.40 5.98
C ILE A 142 -0.22 9.17 5.89
N LYS A 143 0.05 9.95 6.94
CA LYS A 143 1.29 10.72 7.12
C LYS A 143 2.11 10.14 8.26
N ASN A 144 3.35 9.73 7.97
CA ASN A 144 4.33 9.30 8.98
C ASN A 144 3.88 8.14 9.88
N ALA A 145 3.03 7.25 9.36
CA ALA A 145 2.54 6.08 10.07
C ALA A 145 2.27 4.93 9.10
N PRO A 146 2.16 3.70 9.58
CA PRO A 146 1.76 2.56 8.74
C PRO A 146 0.28 2.65 8.36
N SER A 147 -0.14 1.88 7.33
CA SER A 147 -1.53 1.86 6.83
C SER A 147 -2.58 1.54 7.90
N TYR A 148 -2.23 0.78 8.93
CA TYR A 148 -3.10 0.50 10.08
C TYR A 148 -3.60 1.75 10.82
N ALA A 149 -2.85 2.84 10.78
CA ALA A 149 -3.26 4.11 11.40
C ALA A 149 -4.55 4.65 10.77
N GLY A 150 -4.73 4.46 9.47
CA GLY A 150 -5.97 4.82 8.76
C GLY A 150 -7.15 3.91 9.09
N LEU A 151 -6.90 2.75 9.71
CA LEU A 151 -7.91 1.80 10.18
C LEU A 151 -8.12 1.87 11.71
N GLY A 152 -7.59 2.88 12.37
CA GLY A 152 -7.78 3.13 13.80
C GLY A 152 -6.72 2.52 14.71
N ALA A 153 -5.71 1.82 14.20
CA ALA A 153 -4.62 1.28 15.00
C ALA A 153 -3.48 2.31 15.15
N GLY A 154 -3.49 3.04 16.25
CA GLY A 154 -2.51 4.10 16.52
C GLY A 154 -2.77 5.42 15.78
N GLY A 155 -3.94 5.59 15.17
CA GLY A 155 -4.37 6.78 14.47
C GLY A 155 -5.88 6.92 14.43
N ALA A 156 -6.38 8.03 13.91
CA ALA A 156 -7.81 8.26 13.72
C ALA A 156 -8.29 7.51 12.46
N GLY A 157 -9.22 6.60 12.62
CA GLY A 157 -9.82 5.83 11.52
C GLY A 157 -10.87 4.86 12.02
N TYR A 158 -11.52 4.17 11.10
CA TYR A 158 -12.49 3.14 11.43
C TYR A 158 -11.86 1.75 11.28
N ALA A 159 -12.15 0.85 12.20
CA ALA A 159 -11.77 -0.56 12.11
C ALA A 159 -12.61 -1.27 11.02
N SER A 160 -12.41 -0.90 9.77
CA SER A 160 -13.09 -1.46 8.60
C SER A 160 -12.08 -1.71 7.49
N PHE A 161 -12.20 -2.86 6.83
CA PHE A 161 -11.42 -3.23 5.66
C PHE A 161 -12.20 -3.02 4.34
N THR A 162 -13.46 -2.58 4.42
CA THR A 162 -14.24 -2.27 3.23
C THR A 162 -14.05 -0.81 2.87
N ILE A 163 -13.43 -0.57 1.74
CA ILE A 163 -13.12 0.75 1.21
C ILE A 163 -13.72 0.84 -0.18
N ALA A 164 -14.70 1.74 -0.34
CA ALA A 164 -15.34 1.99 -1.63
C ALA A 164 -14.59 3.12 -2.34
N SER A 165 -13.80 2.78 -3.33
CA SER A 165 -13.03 3.72 -4.14
C SER A 165 -13.25 3.44 -5.63
N PRO A 166 -13.32 4.47 -6.45
CA PRO A 166 -13.26 5.91 -6.20
C PRO A 166 -14.62 6.58 -5.88
N THR A 167 -15.52 5.88 -5.22
CA THR A 167 -16.85 6.37 -4.88
C THR A 167 -16.82 7.41 -3.75
N GLY A 168 -17.94 8.07 -3.46
CA GLY A 168 -18.08 8.97 -2.34
C GLY A 168 -18.16 8.33 -0.96
N GLU A 169 -18.31 7.00 -0.90
CA GLU A 169 -18.43 6.25 0.37
C GLU A 169 -17.10 6.19 1.12
N GLY A 170 -15.98 6.00 0.41
CA GLY A 170 -14.66 5.86 1.00
C GLY A 170 -14.60 4.71 2.01
N LEU A 171 -14.18 4.99 3.24
CA LEU A 171 -14.08 4.01 4.32
C LEU A 171 -15.46 3.69 4.91
N THR A 172 -15.93 2.45 4.79
CA THR A 172 -17.28 2.04 5.19
C THR A 172 -17.32 1.35 6.56
N ARG A 173 -18.42 1.50 7.26
CA ARG A 173 -18.73 0.91 8.57
C ARG A 173 -20.03 0.10 8.48
N ALA A 174 -20.34 -0.68 9.51
CA ALA A 174 -21.63 -1.40 9.60
C ALA A 174 -22.86 -0.48 9.39
N ARG A 175 -22.76 0.76 9.84
CA ARG A 175 -23.82 1.77 9.62
C ARG A 175 -24.08 2.04 8.14
N ASP A 176 -23.05 2.04 7.30
CA ASP A 176 -23.15 2.40 5.89
C ASP A 176 -23.82 1.28 5.05
N PHE A 177 -23.95 0.08 5.63
CA PHE A 177 -24.70 -1.05 5.06
C PHE A 177 -26.15 -1.13 5.57
N SER A 178 -26.59 -0.15 6.37
CA SER A 178 -27.95 -0.01 6.85
C SER A 178 -28.65 1.16 6.18
N ARG A 179 -29.94 1.19 6.23
CA ARG A 179 -30.72 2.36 5.79
C ARG A 179 -31.23 3.14 6.98
N GLU A 180 -31.20 4.45 6.88
CA GLU A 180 -31.86 5.32 7.83
C GLU A 180 -33.38 5.13 7.74
N ARG A 181 -34.03 4.99 8.89
CA ARG A 181 -35.48 4.86 8.99
C ARG A 181 -36.01 5.96 9.90
N ARG A 182 -37.04 6.64 9.46
CA ARG A 182 -37.75 7.65 10.25
C ARG A 182 -39.11 7.13 10.62
N CYS A 183 -39.45 7.19 11.92
CA CYS A 183 -40.77 6.93 12.43
C CYS A 183 -41.28 8.24 13.06
N THR A 184 -42.41 8.72 12.61
CA THR A 184 -43.01 9.96 13.12
C THR A 184 -44.40 9.66 13.62
N LEU A 185 -44.69 10.12 14.84
CA LEU A 185 -46.04 10.07 15.45
C LEU A 185 -46.54 11.49 15.66
N VAL A 186 -47.71 11.78 15.15
CA VAL A 186 -48.37 13.11 15.28
C VAL A 186 -49.55 12.98 16.24
N ASP A 187 -49.71 13.96 17.09
CA ASP A 187 -50.84 14.13 18.06
C ASP A 187 -50.91 13.11 19.20
N TYR A 188 -50.00 12.16 19.25
CA TYR A 188 -49.93 11.12 20.28
C TYR A 188 -48.57 11.12 20.95
N PHE A 189 -48.47 10.48 22.08
CA PHE A 189 -47.22 10.25 22.77
C PHE A 189 -46.45 11.53 23.12
N ARG A 190 -47.09 12.48 23.76
CA ARG A 190 -46.42 13.67 24.27
C ARG A 190 -45.61 13.33 25.51
N ILE A 191 -44.34 13.59 25.47
CA ILE A 191 -43.45 13.62 26.65
C ILE A 191 -43.52 15.07 27.15
N VAL A 192 -44.29 15.35 28.14
CA VAL A 192 -44.40 16.66 28.76
C VAL A 192 -43.91 16.57 30.18
#